data_699baa1fbfd076b3c17cdccb24ede641
#
_entry.id   699baa1fbfd076b3c17cdccb24ede641
#
_cell.length_a   1.000
_cell.length_b   1.000
_cell.length_c   1.000
_cell.angle_alpha   90.00
_cell.angle_beta   90.00
_cell.angle_gamma   90.00
#
_symmetry.space_group_name_H-M   'P 1'
#
loop_
_entity.id
_entity.type
_entity.pdbx_description
1 polymer ?
#
loop_
_entity_poly.entity_id
_entity_poly.type
_entity_poly.pdbx_seq_one_letter_code
_entity_poly.pdbx_strand_id
1 'polypeptide(L)'
;PLRWNLAWDEFASYPAIAAVPVANEDGTLYGILSRTDIAGYNMSGITSGMLEQVPLFNLLSVLEGKILNEAGENTDTITGEVVIALPQSQENLLFQKRESIVLCGHQPDMMRRALEMNVSCLVLCQSSLPVELREFPTETVIISTPFDAYRASRLLFQSNPVGRICKTKDLIGFHLNDRVDDVREVVLKYRHPSYPILDGKEKVVGILTRYHLLRPRRGRA
;
A
#
# COMPACT_ATOMS: atom_id res chain seq x y z
N PRO A 1 -1.13 -0.46 9.91
CA PRO A 1 0.00 -0.75 8.99
C PRO A 1 0.31 0.45 8.10
N LEU A 2 1.61 0.79 7.99
CA LEU A 2 2.05 1.93 7.19
C LEU A 2 1.78 1.68 5.71
N ARG A 3 1.26 2.68 5.00
CA ARG A 3 1.06 2.64 3.55
C ARG A 3 2.38 2.91 2.81
N TRP A 4 2.58 2.29 1.66
CA TRP A 4 3.82 2.43 0.92
C TRP A 4 4.05 3.85 0.34
N ASN A 5 2.98 4.63 0.07
CA ASN A 5 3.14 6.01 -0.37
C ASN A 5 3.82 6.90 0.67
N LEU A 6 3.58 6.66 1.97
CA LEU A 6 4.30 7.35 3.04
C LEU A 6 5.79 6.97 3.05
N ALA A 7 6.12 5.70 2.78
CA ALA A 7 7.50 5.29 2.62
C ALA A 7 8.17 5.95 1.40
N TRP A 8 7.42 6.20 0.32
CA TRP A 8 7.92 6.94 -0.83
C TRP A 8 8.27 8.40 -0.48
N ASP A 9 7.43 9.05 0.33
CA ASP A 9 7.68 10.43 0.79
C ASP A 9 8.97 10.49 1.65
N GLU A 10 9.22 9.48 2.47
CA GLU A 10 10.49 9.34 3.21
C GLU A 10 11.69 9.19 2.27
N PHE A 11 11.57 8.38 1.22
CA PHE A 11 12.63 8.28 0.22
C PHE A 11 12.87 9.57 -0.56
N ALA A 12 11.81 10.34 -0.83
CA ALA A 12 11.92 11.64 -1.48
C ALA A 12 12.63 12.65 -0.59
N SER A 13 12.35 12.63 0.72
CA SER A 13 12.97 13.49 1.72
C SER A 13 14.47 13.17 1.94
N TYR A 14 14.85 11.90 1.74
CA TYR A 14 16.23 11.42 1.93
C TYR A 14 16.79 10.73 0.69
N PRO A 15 17.22 11.47 -0.35
CA PRO A 15 17.64 10.91 -1.64
C PRO A 15 18.82 9.90 -1.55
N ALA A 16 19.66 10.02 -0.52
CA ALA A 16 20.78 9.11 -0.30
C ALA A 16 20.37 7.72 0.21
N ILE A 17 19.13 7.57 0.71
CA ILE A 17 18.61 6.30 1.21
C ILE A 17 17.88 5.59 0.08
N ALA A 18 18.37 4.43 -0.32
CA ALA A 18 17.78 3.62 -1.39
C ALA A 18 16.91 2.47 -0.88
N ALA A 19 17.03 2.10 0.39
CA ALA A 19 16.20 1.11 1.04
C ALA A 19 16.11 1.39 2.56
N VAL A 20 14.98 1.05 3.17
CA VAL A 20 14.70 1.22 4.60
C VAL A 20 14.25 -0.10 5.22
N PRO A 21 14.60 -0.38 6.49
CA PRO A 21 14.04 -1.50 7.22
C PRO A 21 12.56 -1.22 7.57
N VAL A 22 11.78 -2.27 7.51
CA VAL A 22 10.37 -2.29 7.98
C VAL A 22 10.37 -3.11 9.28
N ALA A 23 9.84 -2.53 10.35
CA ALA A 23 9.80 -3.19 11.66
C ALA A 23 8.37 -3.59 12.02
N ASN A 24 8.25 -4.63 12.84
CA ASN A 24 7.04 -4.98 13.56
C ASN A 24 6.71 -3.95 14.65
N GLU A 25 5.54 -4.03 15.26
CA GLU A 25 5.11 -3.12 16.34
C GLU A 25 6.04 -3.19 17.58
N ASP A 26 6.64 -4.32 17.82
CA ASP A 26 7.62 -4.52 18.90
C ASP A 26 9.03 -4.00 18.54
N GLY A 27 9.22 -3.51 17.32
CA GLY A 27 10.47 -2.96 16.79
C GLY A 27 11.41 -4.00 16.14
N THR A 28 11.06 -5.29 16.15
CA THR A 28 11.86 -6.33 15.48
C THR A 28 11.80 -6.19 13.96
N LEU A 29 12.84 -6.65 13.24
CA LEU A 29 12.90 -6.55 11.80
C LEU A 29 11.85 -7.44 11.14
N TYR A 30 10.94 -6.82 10.37
CA TYR A 30 9.97 -7.51 9.52
C TYR A 30 10.51 -7.72 8.10
N GLY A 31 11.13 -6.71 7.51
CA GLY A 31 11.60 -6.76 6.14
C GLY A 31 12.43 -5.53 5.74
N ILE A 32 12.78 -5.47 4.46
CA ILE A 32 13.46 -4.32 3.86
C ILE A 32 12.66 -3.87 2.64
N LEU A 33 12.35 -2.58 2.58
CA LEU A 33 11.70 -1.93 1.45
C LEU A 33 12.70 -1.08 0.69
N SER A 34 12.83 -1.32 -0.62
CA SER A 34 13.66 -0.52 -1.52
C SER A 34 12.81 0.32 -2.49
N ARG A 35 13.44 1.33 -3.10
CA ARG A 35 12.81 2.10 -4.19
C ARG A 35 12.44 1.23 -5.38
N THR A 36 13.24 0.20 -5.66
CA THR A 36 13.00 -0.74 -6.75
C THR A 36 11.79 -1.65 -6.45
N ASP A 37 11.55 -2.01 -5.18
CA ASP A 37 10.37 -2.78 -4.79
C ASP A 37 9.10 -1.96 -5.04
N ILE A 38 9.10 -0.68 -4.67
CA ILE A 38 7.96 0.22 -4.92
C ILE A 38 7.75 0.42 -6.43
N ALA A 39 8.81 0.64 -7.20
CA ALA A 39 8.71 0.81 -8.66
C ALA A 39 8.18 -0.47 -9.32
N GLY A 40 8.70 -1.64 -8.92
CA GLY A 40 8.24 -2.94 -9.42
C GLY A 40 6.77 -3.20 -9.08
N TYR A 41 6.35 -2.87 -7.86
CA TYR A 41 4.96 -3.02 -7.44
C TYR A 41 4.01 -2.12 -8.24
N ASN A 42 4.38 -0.86 -8.49
CA ASN A 42 3.59 0.04 -9.33
C ASN A 42 3.38 -0.50 -10.74
N MET A 43 4.37 -1.19 -11.29
CA MET A 43 4.26 -1.80 -12.63
C MET A 43 3.42 -3.09 -12.61
N SER A 44 3.53 -3.92 -11.58
CA SER A 44 2.81 -5.20 -11.46
C SER A 44 1.39 -5.03 -10.91
N GLY A 45 1.16 -4.09 -10.01
CA GLY A 45 -0.16 -3.80 -9.43
C GLY A 45 -1.18 -3.32 -10.46
N ILE A 46 -0.74 -2.56 -11.47
CA ILE A 46 -1.57 -2.16 -12.61
C ILE A 46 -2.01 -3.38 -13.43
N THR A 47 -1.24 -4.47 -13.42
CA THR A 47 -1.52 -5.66 -14.24
C THR A 47 -2.47 -6.65 -13.57
N SER A 48 -2.50 -6.73 -12.22
CA SER A 48 -3.37 -7.67 -11.49
C SER A 48 -4.74 -7.10 -11.13
N GLY A 49 -4.88 -5.78 -11.04
CA GLY A 49 -6.15 -5.12 -10.71
C GLY A 49 -6.72 -5.45 -9.32
N MET A 50 -6.10 -6.35 -8.56
CA MET A 50 -6.63 -6.92 -7.32
C MET A 50 -6.04 -6.28 -6.08
N LEU A 51 -6.91 -5.90 -5.15
CA LEU A 51 -6.57 -5.54 -3.76
C LEU A 51 -6.97 -6.68 -2.83
N GLU A 52 -6.09 -7.08 -1.93
CA GLU A 52 -6.35 -8.16 -0.98
C GLU A 52 -6.24 -7.67 0.45
N GLN A 53 -7.29 -7.86 1.26
CA GLN A 53 -7.33 -7.51 2.69
C GLN A 53 -6.67 -6.15 3.02
N VAL A 54 -6.95 -5.14 2.21
CA VAL A 54 -6.41 -3.79 2.44
C VAL A 54 -7.23 -3.14 3.54
N PRO A 55 -6.60 -2.55 4.58
CA PRO A 55 -7.32 -1.85 5.63
C PRO A 55 -8.19 -0.73 5.04
N LEU A 56 -9.48 -0.71 5.42
CA LEU A 56 -10.44 0.30 4.93
C LEU A 56 -9.94 1.73 5.22
N PHE A 57 -9.32 1.94 6.38
CA PHE A 57 -8.70 3.22 6.72
C PHE A 57 -7.66 3.67 5.68
N ASN A 58 -6.88 2.74 5.11
CA ASN A 58 -5.91 3.06 4.07
C ASN A 58 -6.60 3.54 2.78
N LEU A 59 -7.71 2.86 2.38
CA LEU A 59 -8.51 3.28 1.24
C LEU A 59 -9.06 4.69 1.45
N LEU A 60 -9.72 4.91 2.59
CA LEU A 60 -10.29 6.22 2.92
C LEU A 60 -9.25 7.33 2.87
N SER A 61 -8.08 7.06 3.41
CA SER A 61 -7.02 8.06 3.48
C SER A 61 -6.42 8.42 2.11
N VAL A 62 -6.23 7.45 1.18
CA VAL A 62 -5.70 7.76 -0.16
C VAL A 62 -6.77 8.37 -1.07
N LEU A 63 -8.05 8.04 -0.84
CA LEU A 63 -9.17 8.54 -1.61
C LEU A 63 -9.73 9.87 -1.08
N GLU A 64 -9.24 10.39 0.05
CA GLU A 64 -9.91 11.45 0.81
C GLU A 64 -11.39 11.10 1.03
N GLY A 65 -11.63 9.82 1.30
CA GLY A 65 -12.95 9.20 1.23
C GLY A 65 -13.76 9.36 2.51
N LYS A 66 -15.08 9.26 2.36
CA LYS A 66 -16.04 9.21 3.47
C LYS A 66 -16.91 7.96 3.33
N ILE A 67 -17.12 7.23 4.41
CA ILE A 67 -18.08 6.12 4.50
C ILE A 67 -19.48 6.71 4.46
N LEU A 68 -20.39 6.05 3.73
CA LEU A 68 -21.77 6.50 3.55
C LEU A 68 -22.81 5.54 4.12
N ASN A 69 -22.41 4.36 4.63
CA ASN A 69 -23.34 3.36 5.18
C ASN A 69 -22.73 2.55 6.33
N GLU A 70 -23.60 1.88 7.10
CA GLU A 70 -23.22 1.05 8.26
C GLU A 70 -22.30 -0.12 7.88
N ALA A 71 -22.43 -0.70 6.69
CA ALA A 71 -21.57 -1.77 6.22
C ALA A 71 -20.09 -1.31 6.21
N GLY A 72 -19.82 -0.06 5.83
CA GLY A 72 -18.48 0.52 5.88
C GLY A 72 -17.99 0.77 7.31
N GLU A 73 -18.86 1.15 8.24
CA GLU A 73 -18.49 1.37 9.64
C GLU A 73 -18.07 0.08 10.36
N ASN A 74 -18.61 -1.07 9.91
CA ASN A 74 -18.36 -2.39 10.48
C ASN A 74 -17.32 -3.21 9.72
N THR A 75 -16.64 -2.62 8.72
CA THR A 75 -15.67 -3.34 7.88
C THR A 75 -14.24 -2.85 8.14
N ASP A 76 -13.35 -3.76 8.50
CA ASP A 76 -11.93 -3.43 8.76
C ASP A 76 -11.07 -3.46 7.50
N THR A 77 -11.33 -4.41 6.59
CA THR A 77 -10.50 -4.65 5.40
C THR A 77 -11.35 -4.87 4.16
N ILE A 78 -10.82 -4.46 3.00
CA ILE A 78 -11.44 -4.66 1.69
C ILE A 78 -10.59 -5.58 0.83
N THR A 79 -11.25 -6.51 0.14
CA THR A 79 -10.66 -7.37 -0.90
C THR A 79 -11.50 -7.24 -2.16
N GLY A 80 -10.85 -7.09 -3.32
CA GLY A 80 -11.58 -7.08 -4.58
C GLY A 80 -10.76 -6.60 -5.77
N GLU A 81 -11.24 -6.97 -6.96
CA GLU A 81 -10.73 -6.45 -8.22
C GLU A 81 -11.24 -5.02 -8.45
N VAL A 82 -10.34 -4.12 -8.82
CA VAL A 82 -10.68 -2.70 -9.08
C VAL A 82 -11.27 -2.58 -10.48
N VAL A 83 -12.52 -2.15 -10.57
CA VAL A 83 -13.28 -2.03 -11.81
C VAL A 83 -13.84 -0.62 -11.95
N ILE A 84 -13.60 0.03 -13.10
CA ILE A 84 -14.23 1.33 -13.42
C ILE A 84 -15.52 1.06 -14.20
N ALA A 85 -16.66 1.49 -13.67
CA ALA A 85 -17.93 1.43 -14.35
C ALA A 85 -17.99 2.49 -15.47
N LEU A 86 -18.02 2.06 -16.73
CA LEU A 86 -18.14 2.93 -17.89
C LEU A 86 -19.56 2.91 -18.43
N PRO A 87 -20.13 4.05 -18.92
CA PRO A 87 -21.50 4.13 -19.41
C PRO A 87 -21.82 3.18 -20.57
N GLN A 88 -20.83 2.82 -21.37
CA GLN A 88 -20.98 1.96 -22.55
C GLN A 88 -20.84 0.47 -22.25
N SER A 89 -20.55 0.10 -21.02
CA SER A 89 -20.35 -1.30 -20.62
C SER A 89 -21.63 -2.03 -20.22
N GLN A 90 -22.80 -1.57 -20.68
CA GLN A 90 -24.09 -2.21 -20.34
C GLN A 90 -24.17 -3.68 -20.77
N GLU A 91 -23.41 -4.11 -21.76
CA GLU A 91 -23.39 -5.51 -22.21
C GLU A 91 -22.27 -6.36 -21.58
N ASN A 92 -21.25 -5.75 -21.07
CA ASN A 92 -20.14 -6.46 -20.43
C ASN A 92 -20.27 -6.40 -18.92
N LEU A 93 -20.60 -7.50 -18.35
CA LEU A 93 -20.53 -7.98 -16.99
C LEU A 93 -19.17 -7.67 -16.33
N LEU A 94 -18.78 -6.39 -16.26
CA LEU A 94 -17.46 -5.97 -15.77
C LEU A 94 -17.25 -6.34 -14.30
N PHE A 95 -18.32 -6.47 -13.52
CA PHE A 95 -18.25 -7.00 -12.16
C PHE A 95 -19.18 -8.20 -12.02
N GLN A 96 -18.63 -9.37 -12.30
CA GLN A 96 -19.33 -10.65 -12.14
C GLN A 96 -19.14 -11.26 -10.74
N LYS A 97 -18.31 -10.61 -9.89
CA LYS A 97 -17.89 -11.19 -8.62
C LYS A 97 -18.26 -10.27 -7.47
N ARG A 98 -18.67 -10.88 -6.36
CA ARG A 98 -18.79 -10.17 -5.07
C ARG A 98 -17.47 -9.48 -4.69
N GLU A 99 -16.32 -10.08 -5.02
CA GLU A 99 -14.99 -9.53 -4.78
C GLU A 99 -14.62 -8.49 -5.84
N SER A 100 -15.43 -7.44 -5.96
CA SER A 100 -15.14 -6.28 -6.83
C SER A 100 -15.18 -4.98 -6.05
N ILE A 101 -14.29 -4.06 -6.41
CA ILE A 101 -14.27 -2.67 -5.95
C ILE A 101 -14.66 -1.82 -7.15
N VAL A 102 -15.90 -1.35 -7.17
CA VAL A 102 -16.48 -0.64 -8.32
C VAL A 102 -16.34 0.86 -8.14
N LEU A 103 -15.65 1.51 -9.08
CA LEU A 103 -15.57 2.96 -9.14
C LEU A 103 -16.61 3.48 -10.13
N CYS A 104 -17.49 4.35 -9.65
CA CYS A 104 -18.65 4.81 -10.40
C CYS A 104 -18.79 6.33 -10.29
N GLY A 105 -18.99 7.01 -11.44
CA GLY A 105 -19.46 8.39 -11.47
C GLY A 105 -20.96 8.49 -11.27
N HIS A 106 -21.62 9.53 -11.81
CA HIS A 106 -23.07 9.69 -11.69
C HIS A 106 -23.82 8.72 -12.64
N GLN A 107 -23.96 7.47 -12.22
CA GLN A 107 -24.58 6.37 -12.98
C GLN A 107 -25.51 5.54 -12.07
N PRO A 108 -26.75 5.99 -11.82
CA PRO A 108 -27.67 5.35 -10.86
C PRO A 108 -27.91 3.86 -11.14
N ASP A 109 -28.04 3.46 -12.40
CA ASP A 109 -28.27 2.05 -12.76
C ASP A 109 -27.08 1.15 -12.40
N MET A 110 -25.86 1.65 -12.64
CA MET A 110 -24.64 0.91 -12.27
C MET A 110 -24.45 0.86 -10.76
N MET A 111 -24.79 1.94 -10.04
CA MET A 111 -24.80 1.95 -8.58
C MET A 111 -25.77 0.92 -8.02
N ARG A 112 -27.03 0.91 -8.51
CA ARG A 112 -28.05 -0.08 -8.13
C ARG A 112 -27.56 -1.50 -8.35
N ARG A 113 -27.03 -1.78 -9.52
CA ARG A 113 -26.49 -3.11 -9.87
C ARG A 113 -25.35 -3.54 -8.95
N ALA A 114 -24.43 -2.64 -8.63
CA ALA A 114 -23.34 -2.94 -7.70
C ALA A 114 -23.88 -3.32 -6.31
N LEU A 115 -24.89 -2.63 -5.82
CA LEU A 115 -25.53 -2.93 -4.54
C LEU A 115 -26.29 -4.28 -4.58
N GLU A 116 -27.05 -4.56 -5.64
CA GLU A 116 -27.77 -5.82 -5.83
C GLU A 116 -26.81 -7.04 -5.86
N MET A 117 -25.63 -6.85 -6.41
CA MET A 117 -24.59 -7.89 -6.47
C MET A 117 -23.81 -8.03 -5.15
N ASN A 118 -24.00 -7.14 -4.20
CA ASN A 118 -23.22 -7.08 -2.96
C ASN A 118 -21.71 -7.11 -3.26
N VAL A 119 -21.22 -6.18 -4.10
CA VAL A 119 -19.78 -6.03 -4.36
C VAL A 119 -19.06 -5.63 -3.08
N SER A 120 -17.77 -5.90 -2.97
CA SER A 120 -16.98 -5.58 -1.77
C SER A 120 -17.02 -4.09 -1.41
N CYS A 121 -16.91 -3.24 -2.44
CA CYS A 121 -16.93 -1.79 -2.23
C CYS A 121 -17.44 -1.06 -3.47
N LEU A 122 -18.29 -0.06 -3.25
CA LEU A 122 -18.74 0.92 -4.25
C LEU A 122 -18.11 2.28 -3.93
N VAL A 123 -17.28 2.79 -4.83
CA VAL A 123 -16.62 4.10 -4.70
C VAL A 123 -17.31 5.10 -5.62
N LEU A 124 -18.00 6.09 -5.02
CA LEU A 124 -18.68 7.17 -5.72
C LEU A 124 -17.69 8.29 -6.04
N CYS A 125 -17.30 8.37 -7.30
CA CYS A 125 -16.29 9.31 -7.81
C CYS A 125 -16.95 10.61 -8.23
N GLN A 126 -16.68 11.72 -7.52
CA GLN A 126 -17.30 13.04 -7.76
C GLN A 126 -18.84 12.96 -7.85
N SER A 127 -19.44 12.05 -7.09
CA SER A 127 -20.87 11.73 -7.16
C SER A 127 -21.45 11.47 -5.78
N SER A 128 -22.77 11.47 -5.71
CA SER A 128 -23.52 11.14 -4.51
C SER A 128 -24.45 9.96 -4.76
N LEU A 129 -24.75 9.22 -3.69
CA LEU A 129 -25.73 8.14 -3.77
C LEU A 129 -27.13 8.72 -4.00
N PRO A 130 -27.87 8.25 -5.02
CA PRO A 130 -29.27 8.61 -5.23
C PRO A 130 -30.12 8.34 -3.97
N VAL A 131 -31.14 9.18 -3.74
CA VAL A 131 -31.99 9.08 -2.55
C VAL A 131 -32.64 7.69 -2.44
N GLU A 132 -33.05 7.12 -3.57
CA GLU A 132 -33.71 5.82 -3.69
C GLU A 132 -32.79 4.65 -3.30
N LEU A 133 -31.47 4.85 -3.30
CA LEU A 133 -30.47 3.83 -2.97
C LEU A 133 -29.90 3.97 -1.56
N ARG A 134 -30.25 5.01 -0.81
CA ARG A 134 -29.68 5.25 0.53
C ARG A 134 -30.07 4.21 1.56
N GLU A 135 -31.27 3.68 1.45
CA GLU A 135 -31.81 2.64 2.34
C GLU A 135 -31.82 1.26 1.67
N PHE A 136 -31.09 1.12 0.56
CA PHE A 136 -31.00 -0.17 -0.12
C PHE A 136 -30.28 -1.19 0.76
N PRO A 137 -30.90 -2.36 1.06
CA PRO A 137 -30.28 -3.37 1.91
C PRO A 137 -29.08 -3.97 1.19
N THR A 138 -27.87 -3.76 1.71
CA THR A 138 -26.63 -4.21 1.09
C THR A 138 -25.52 -4.40 2.12
N GLU A 139 -24.66 -5.37 1.88
CA GLU A 139 -23.39 -5.56 2.59
C GLU A 139 -22.21 -4.79 1.91
N THR A 140 -22.48 -4.15 0.78
CA THR A 140 -21.48 -3.36 0.05
C THR A 140 -21.04 -2.16 0.87
N VAL A 141 -19.73 -2.01 1.06
CA VAL A 141 -19.13 -0.78 1.62
C VAL A 141 -19.29 0.36 0.61
N ILE A 142 -19.91 1.48 1.00
CA ILE A 142 -20.07 2.64 0.11
C ILE A 142 -19.19 3.78 0.58
N ILE A 143 -18.32 4.26 -0.32
CA ILE A 143 -17.37 5.35 -0.08
C ILE A 143 -17.61 6.45 -1.10
N SER A 144 -17.62 7.71 -0.69
CA SER A 144 -17.53 8.85 -1.61
C SER A 144 -16.08 9.36 -1.68
N THR A 145 -15.66 9.86 -2.86
CA THR A 145 -14.37 10.50 -3.06
C THR A 145 -14.51 11.77 -3.92
N PRO A 146 -13.70 12.83 -3.66
CA PRO A 146 -13.66 14.02 -4.52
C PRO A 146 -12.95 13.78 -5.86
N PHE A 147 -12.32 12.62 -6.05
CA PHE A 147 -11.57 12.31 -7.26
C PHE A 147 -12.45 11.67 -8.34
N ASP A 148 -12.07 11.86 -9.61
CA ASP A 148 -12.63 11.09 -10.72
C ASP A 148 -12.22 9.62 -10.65
N ALA A 149 -12.91 8.76 -11.42
CA ALA A 149 -12.71 7.31 -11.34
C ALA A 149 -11.31 6.87 -11.78
N TYR A 150 -10.70 7.56 -12.76
CA TYR A 150 -9.34 7.24 -13.21
C TYR A 150 -8.29 7.56 -12.14
N ARG A 151 -8.38 8.75 -11.53
CA ARG A 151 -7.51 9.14 -10.43
C ARG A 151 -7.71 8.23 -9.21
N ALA A 152 -8.96 7.97 -8.84
CA ALA A 152 -9.32 7.09 -7.74
C ALA A 152 -8.76 5.66 -7.94
N SER A 153 -8.86 5.09 -9.14
CA SER A 153 -8.33 3.75 -9.43
C SER A 153 -6.81 3.68 -9.21
N ARG A 154 -6.07 4.69 -9.61
CA ARG A 154 -4.61 4.74 -9.37
C ARG A 154 -4.26 4.89 -7.89
N LEU A 155 -5.02 5.71 -7.15
CA LEU A 155 -4.81 5.93 -5.73
C LEU A 155 -5.12 4.68 -4.90
N LEU A 156 -6.11 3.88 -5.30
CA LEU A 156 -6.46 2.63 -4.61
C LEU A 156 -5.26 1.68 -4.44
N PHE A 157 -4.39 1.56 -5.45
CA PHE A 157 -3.21 0.71 -5.33
C PHE A 157 -2.20 1.24 -4.30
N GLN A 158 -2.24 2.54 -3.98
CA GLN A 158 -1.40 3.15 -2.95
C GLN A 158 -1.88 2.85 -1.53
N SER A 159 -3.04 2.27 -1.36
CA SER A 159 -3.59 1.87 -0.05
C SER A 159 -2.95 0.59 0.51
N ASN A 160 -2.22 -0.17 -0.31
CA ASN A 160 -1.58 -1.42 0.13
C ASN A 160 -0.57 -1.17 1.24
N PRO A 161 -0.52 -2.04 2.27
CA PRO A 161 0.48 -1.98 3.32
C PRO A 161 1.90 -2.24 2.78
N VAL A 162 2.91 -1.54 3.32
CA VAL A 162 4.34 -1.75 2.95
C VAL A 162 4.80 -3.19 3.14
N GLY A 163 4.25 -3.91 4.12
CA GLY A 163 4.58 -5.31 4.39
C GLY A 163 4.33 -6.27 3.22
N ARG A 164 3.50 -5.88 2.25
CA ARG A 164 3.22 -6.70 1.06
C ARG A 164 4.24 -6.54 -0.06
N ILE A 165 4.96 -5.42 -0.05
CA ILE A 165 5.92 -5.08 -1.11
C ILE A 165 7.35 -5.15 -0.64
N CYS A 166 7.62 -5.21 0.66
CA CYS A 166 8.97 -5.33 1.19
C CYS A 166 9.48 -6.77 1.08
N LYS A 167 10.79 -6.90 0.91
CA LYS A 167 11.48 -8.18 0.96
C LYS A 167 11.53 -8.67 2.41
N THR A 168 11.07 -9.91 2.66
CA THR A 168 11.02 -10.52 4.00
C THR A 168 11.88 -11.77 4.16
N LYS A 169 12.47 -12.28 3.06
CA LYS A 169 13.33 -13.47 3.06
C LYS A 169 14.76 -13.09 2.72
N ASP A 170 15.70 -13.89 3.17
CA ASP A 170 17.15 -13.72 2.92
C ASP A 170 17.63 -12.30 3.28
N LEU A 171 17.14 -11.79 4.41
CA LEU A 171 17.52 -10.48 4.92
C LEU A 171 18.93 -10.56 5.51
N ILE A 172 19.76 -9.60 5.15
CA ILE A 172 21.10 -9.43 5.73
C ILE A 172 21.06 -8.19 6.61
N GLY A 173 21.27 -8.37 7.89
CA GLY A 173 21.42 -7.33 8.90
C GLY A 173 22.73 -7.48 9.65
N PHE A 174 23.05 -6.48 10.45
CA PHE A 174 24.24 -6.48 11.32
C PHE A 174 23.83 -6.11 12.75
N HIS A 175 24.62 -6.56 13.71
CA HIS A 175 24.44 -6.18 15.10
C HIS A 175 25.41 -5.05 15.49
N LEU A 176 25.04 -4.30 16.53
CA LEU A 176 25.85 -3.17 17.02
C LEU A 176 27.30 -3.53 17.34
N ASN A 177 27.55 -4.78 17.73
CA ASN A 177 28.87 -5.26 18.16
C ASN A 177 29.64 -5.99 17.04
N ASP A 178 29.10 -6.06 15.83
CA ASP A 178 29.79 -6.70 14.69
C ASP A 178 31.07 -5.93 14.33
N ARG A 179 32.11 -6.66 13.96
CA ARG A 179 33.39 -6.05 13.57
C ARG A 179 33.23 -5.39 12.21
N VAL A 180 33.76 -4.17 12.08
CA VAL A 180 33.67 -3.37 10.86
C VAL A 180 34.25 -4.09 9.64
N ASP A 181 35.33 -4.88 9.83
CA ASP A 181 35.98 -5.59 8.73
C ASP A 181 35.10 -6.73 8.21
N ASP A 182 34.46 -7.50 9.09
CA ASP A 182 33.52 -8.57 8.71
C ASP A 182 32.28 -7.99 7.99
N VAL A 183 31.76 -6.88 8.52
CA VAL A 183 30.65 -6.13 7.90
C VAL A 183 31.04 -5.66 6.49
N ARG A 184 32.26 -5.15 6.32
CA ARG A 184 32.75 -4.69 5.02
C ARG A 184 32.81 -5.80 3.98
N GLU A 185 33.25 -6.99 4.35
CA GLU A 185 33.28 -8.16 3.44
C GLU A 185 31.87 -8.52 2.95
N VAL A 186 30.89 -8.58 3.86
CA VAL A 186 29.50 -8.88 3.53
C VAL A 186 28.92 -7.81 2.62
N VAL A 187 29.13 -6.52 2.92
CA VAL A 187 28.62 -5.40 2.11
C VAL A 187 29.21 -5.39 0.70
N LEU A 188 30.48 -5.75 0.55
CA LEU A 188 31.14 -5.85 -0.76
C LEU A 188 30.63 -7.06 -1.56
N LYS A 189 30.34 -8.18 -0.89
CA LYS A 189 29.85 -9.41 -1.51
C LYS A 189 28.42 -9.27 -2.02
N TYR A 190 27.49 -8.80 -1.19
CA TYR A 190 26.04 -8.82 -1.48
C TYR A 190 25.54 -7.52 -2.14
N ARG A 191 26.24 -6.42 -1.95
CA ARG A 191 25.98 -5.13 -2.61
C ARG A 191 24.55 -4.58 -2.44
N HIS A 192 23.87 -4.89 -1.32
CA HIS A 192 22.58 -4.29 -1.02
C HIS A 192 22.69 -2.77 -0.83
N PRO A 193 21.63 -1.99 -1.11
CA PRO A 193 21.65 -0.54 -0.99
C PRO A 193 21.78 -0.09 0.47
N SER A 194 21.20 -0.84 1.40
CA SER A 194 21.31 -0.62 2.84
C SER A 194 21.14 -1.93 3.61
N TYR A 195 21.56 -1.92 4.86
CA TYR A 195 21.51 -3.04 5.80
C TYR A 195 20.95 -2.56 7.13
N PRO A 196 19.96 -3.22 7.73
CA PRO A 196 19.50 -2.90 9.07
C PRO A 196 20.58 -3.19 10.10
N ILE A 197 20.64 -2.36 11.13
CA ILE A 197 21.44 -2.61 12.32
C ILE A 197 20.47 -2.98 13.45
N LEU A 198 20.76 -4.09 14.11
CA LEU A 198 19.92 -4.68 15.16
C LEU A 198 20.62 -4.58 16.51
N ASP A 199 19.83 -4.48 17.56
CA ASP A 199 20.31 -4.61 18.95
C ASP A 199 20.30 -6.08 19.41
N GLY A 200 20.70 -6.33 20.67
CA GLY A 200 20.71 -7.67 21.26
C GLY A 200 19.30 -8.28 21.47
N LYS A 201 18.23 -7.56 21.12
CA LYS A 201 16.83 -8.04 21.14
C LYS A 201 16.23 -8.10 19.73
N GLU A 202 17.07 -8.11 18.70
CA GLU A 202 16.66 -8.14 17.29
C GLU A 202 15.83 -6.92 16.84
N LYS A 203 15.86 -5.82 17.58
CA LYS A 203 15.17 -4.58 17.21
C LYS A 203 16.02 -3.74 16.27
N VAL A 204 15.36 -3.12 15.32
CA VAL A 204 16.01 -2.20 14.37
C VAL A 204 16.40 -0.92 15.10
N VAL A 205 17.70 -0.64 15.17
CA VAL A 205 18.25 0.55 15.82
C VAL A 205 18.97 1.49 14.85
N GLY A 206 19.14 1.07 13.60
CA GLY A 206 19.80 1.91 12.60
C GLY A 206 19.86 1.29 11.21
N ILE A 207 20.50 2.02 10.31
CA ILE A 207 20.76 1.60 8.93
C ILE A 207 22.22 1.82 8.59
N LEU A 208 22.85 0.80 8.03
CA LEU A 208 24.17 0.89 7.42
C LEU A 208 24.04 1.00 5.91
N THR A 209 24.75 1.96 5.32
CA THR A 209 24.91 2.09 3.86
C THR A 209 26.37 2.00 3.48
N ARG A 210 26.68 1.77 2.20
CA ARG A 210 28.08 1.80 1.72
C ARG A 210 28.79 3.13 2.05
N TYR A 211 28.07 4.23 2.06
CA TYR A 211 28.61 5.54 2.40
C TYR A 211 29.22 5.58 3.80
N HIS A 212 28.62 4.87 4.77
CA HIS A 212 29.15 4.81 6.12
C HIS A 212 30.49 4.09 6.21
N LEU A 213 30.73 3.10 5.34
CA LEU A 213 31.97 2.33 5.30
C LEU A 213 33.09 3.01 4.50
N LEU A 214 32.73 3.90 3.55
CA LEU A 214 33.69 4.57 2.66
C LEU A 214 34.14 5.92 3.23
N ARG A 215 33.46 6.49 4.23
CA ARG A 215 33.95 7.71 4.89
C ARG A 215 35.25 7.41 5.62
N PRO A 216 36.36 8.10 5.27
CA PRO A 216 37.59 7.98 6.06
C PRO A 216 37.26 8.40 7.50
N ARG A 217 37.67 7.59 8.48
CA ARG A 217 37.62 8.02 9.89
C ARG A 217 38.36 9.35 9.96
N ARG A 218 37.66 10.45 10.23
CA ARG A 218 38.34 11.66 10.74
C ARG A 218 39.01 11.24 12.05
N GLY A 219 40.31 11.02 12.01
CA GLY A 219 41.09 10.79 13.22
C GLY A 219 40.79 11.93 14.19
N ARG A 220 40.43 11.57 15.39
CA ARG A 220 40.55 12.50 16.51
C ARG A 220 42.06 12.74 16.69
N ALA A 221 42.52 13.93 16.31
CA ALA A 221 43.76 14.47 16.79
C ALA A 221 43.66 14.78 18.27
#